data_62ae937fa7439955b16dc989c0cebd4a
#
_entry.id   62ae937fa7439955b16dc989c0cebd4a
#
_cell.length_a   1.000
_cell.length_b   1.000
_cell.length_c   1.000
_cell.angle_alpha   90.00
_cell.angle_beta   90.00
_cell.angle_gamma   90.00
#
_symmetry.space_group_name_H-M   'P 1'
#
loop_
_entity.id
_entity.type
_entity.pdbx_description
1 polymer ?
#
loop_
_entity_poly.entity_id
_entity_poly.type
_entity_poly.pdbx_seq_one_letter_code
_entity_poly.pdbx_strand_id
1 'polypeptide(L)'
;MTTFLSKYERLTQIRATDPGAIRRAADARTRAPLVPSDGRLMIIACDHPARGANGVADRPLAMANRGDLLDRLQTALSRPGVDGLLGSPDIIEDLLLLGALEGKVVFGSMNRGGLQGAAFELDDAFTGYDAQGIAEMGLNGGKTLTRVALDDPGTLNTLTGTAQAVNELAERGLAAMVEPFWSSRVDGKVRNDLSPDAVIKSIGVSSALGRTTAHTWLKLPVVPDMDRVMAATTLPTLLLGGDPDGNPEETFAGWRAALQLPAVRGLVVGRTLLYPADDDVAAAVDTAAAMVR
;
A
#
# COMPACT_ATOMS: atom_id res chain seq x y z
N MET A 1 14.63 24.15 33.43
CA MET A 1 13.33 23.99 32.74
C MET A 1 13.46 22.84 31.75
N THR A 2 12.85 21.71 32.02
CA THR A 2 12.84 20.60 31.05
C THR A 2 11.84 20.97 29.96
N THR A 3 12.33 21.34 28.79
CA THR A 3 11.45 21.61 27.63
C THR A 3 10.82 20.28 27.23
N PHE A 4 9.50 20.16 27.34
CA PHE A 4 8.79 19.01 26.84
C PHE A 4 8.87 19.02 25.31
N LEU A 5 9.58 18.05 24.75
CA LEU A 5 9.62 17.85 23.30
C LEU A 5 8.21 17.43 22.81
N SER A 6 7.81 17.93 21.64
CA SER A 6 6.64 17.40 20.95
C SER A 6 6.84 15.91 20.65
N LYS A 7 5.75 15.18 20.39
CA LYS A 7 5.88 13.73 20.06
C LYS A 7 6.79 13.49 18.85
N TYR A 8 6.82 14.41 17.90
CA TYR A 8 7.64 14.30 16.68
C TYR A 8 9.11 14.69 16.89
N GLU A 9 9.39 15.69 17.71
CA GLU A 9 10.75 16.00 18.16
C GLU A 9 11.35 14.82 18.91
N ARG A 10 10.52 14.07 19.68
CA ARG A 10 10.94 12.84 20.35
C ARG A 10 11.36 11.76 19.37
N LEU A 11 10.65 11.59 18.23
CA LEU A 11 11.06 10.63 17.18
C LEU A 11 12.44 10.98 16.63
N THR A 12 12.69 12.26 16.35
CA THR A 12 14.02 12.74 15.91
C THR A 12 15.09 12.45 16.96
N GLN A 13 14.80 12.72 18.22
CA GLN A 13 15.74 12.46 19.33
C GLN A 13 16.05 10.96 19.45
N ILE A 14 15.04 10.08 19.39
CA ILE A 14 15.24 8.62 19.44
C ILE A 14 16.13 8.17 18.30
N ARG A 15 15.87 8.59 17.06
CA ARG A 15 16.69 8.22 15.89
C ARG A 15 18.15 8.67 16.04
N ALA A 16 18.38 9.83 16.65
CA ALA A 16 19.71 10.39 16.84
C ALA A 16 20.51 9.71 17.97
N THR A 17 19.84 9.29 19.04
CA THR A 17 20.53 8.87 20.28
C THR A 17 20.33 7.40 20.65
N ASP A 18 19.26 6.76 20.15
CA ASP A 18 18.90 5.37 20.45
C ASP A 18 18.21 4.69 19.26
N PRO A 19 18.87 4.54 18.10
CA PRO A 19 18.27 3.96 16.90
C PRO A 19 17.78 2.50 17.12
N GLY A 20 18.31 1.79 18.10
CA GLY A 20 17.88 0.45 18.48
C GLY A 20 16.46 0.40 19.05
N ALA A 21 15.87 1.54 19.44
CA ALA A 21 14.48 1.61 19.91
C ALA A 21 13.48 1.18 18.84
N ILE A 22 13.77 1.41 17.55
CA ILE A 22 12.92 0.97 16.43
C ILE A 22 12.76 -0.55 16.44
N ARG A 23 13.88 -1.29 16.52
CA ARG A 23 13.85 -2.75 16.57
C ARG A 23 13.13 -3.25 17.82
N ARG A 24 13.42 -2.67 18.99
CA ARG A 24 12.70 -3.04 20.22
C ARG A 24 11.20 -2.80 20.13
N ALA A 25 10.76 -1.71 19.50
CA ALA A 25 9.34 -1.44 19.27
C ALA A 25 8.71 -2.49 18.32
N ALA A 26 9.42 -2.89 17.27
CA ALA A 26 8.96 -3.93 16.35
C ALA A 26 8.84 -5.31 17.06
N ASP A 27 9.81 -5.65 17.90
CA ASP A 27 9.82 -6.92 18.64
C ASP A 27 8.76 -6.97 19.75
N ALA A 28 8.49 -5.84 20.40
CA ALA A 28 7.54 -5.75 21.50
C ALA A 28 6.06 -5.70 21.07
N ARG A 29 5.78 -5.27 19.84
CA ARG A 29 4.39 -5.10 19.41
C ARG A 29 3.63 -6.41 19.31
N THR A 30 2.35 -6.40 19.65
CA THR A 30 1.41 -7.47 19.35
C THR A 30 1.15 -7.53 17.85
N ARG A 31 1.30 -8.71 17.24
CA ARG A 31 1.10 -8.91 15.79
C ARG A 31 -0.30 -9.47 15.53
N ALA A 32 -0.99 -8.96 14.53
CA ALA A 32 -2.22 -9.56 14.04
C ALA A 32 -1.92 -10.71 13.05
N PRO A 33 -2.79 -11.75 12.99
CA PRO A 33 -2.76 -12.71 11.87
C PRO A 33 -3.06 -11.96 10.58
N LEU A 34 -2.47 -12.41 9.46
CA LEU A 34 -2.66 -11.76 8.15
C LEU A 34 -4.14 -11.63 7.79
N VAL A 35 -4.92 -12.69 8.02
CA VAL A 35 -6.33 -12.71 7.68
C VAL A 35 -7.15 -12.75 8.97
N PRO A 36 -7.97 -11.72 9.25
CA PRO A 36 -8.92 -11.72 10.35
C PRO A 36 -9.97 -12.85 10.23
N SER A 37 -10.72 -13.11 11.30
CA SER A 37 -11.69 -14.20 11.36
C SER A 37 -12.83 -14.09 10.35
N ASP A 38 -13.17 -12.88 9.92
CA ASP A 38 -14.17 -12.63 8.86
C ASP A 38 -13.61 -12.76 7.44
N GLY A 39 -12.31 -13.00 7.30
CA GLY A 39 -11.63 -13.17 6.02
C GLY A 39 -11.45 -11.90 5.21
N ARG A 40 -11.67 -10.72 5.81
CA ARG A 40 -11.61 -9.42 5.13
C ARG A 40 -10.58 -8.49 5.75
N LEU A 41 -10.02 -7.58 4.93
CA LEU A 41 -8.95 -6.66 5.33
C LEU A 41 -9.30 -5.22 4.95
N MET A 42 -9.17 -4.31 5.92
CA MET A 42 -9.16 -2.86 5.70
C MET A 42 -7.78 -2.31 6.05
N ILE A 43 -7.02 -1.91 5.04
CA ILE A 43 -5.62 -1.47 5.18
C ILE A 43 -5.49 -0.01 4.75
N ILE A 44 -4.82 0.80 5.56
CA ILE A 44 -4.46 2.18 5.22
C ILE A 44 -3.13 2.18 4.48
N ALA A 45 -3.06 2.82 3.30
CA ALA A 45 -1.85 2.87 2.47
C ALA A 45 -1.13 4.23 2.58
N CYS A 46 0.15 4.20 2.92
CA CYS A 46 1.00 5.38 3.01
C CYS A 46 2.42 5.10 2.49
N ASP A 47 2.54 4.63 1.26
CA ASP A 47 3.83 4.39 0.59
C ASP A 47 4.07 5.31 -0.63
N HIS A 48 3.15 6.24 -0.91
CA HIS A 48 3.22 7.16 -2.05
C HIS A 48 4.39 8.17 -1.95
N PRO A 49 4.69 8.79 -0.79
CA PRO A 49 5.78 9.75 -0.68
C PRO A 49 7.15 9.17 -1.06
N ALA A 50 7.37 7.88 -0.86
CA ALA A 50 8.64 7.22 -1.14
C ALA A 50 9.05 7.25 -2.64
N ARG A 51 8.12 7.52 -3.57
CA ARG A 51 8.41 7.76 -4.99
C ARG A 51 8.18 9.20 -5.44
N GLY A 52 8.10 10.15 -4.49
CA GLY A 52 7.85 11.57 -4.77
C GLY A 52 6.37 11.92 -5.02
N ALA A 53 5.43 10.99 -4.86
CA ALA A 53 4.00 11.22 -5.06
C ALA A 53 3.35 11.80 -3.78
N ASN A 54 3.65 13.06 -3.48
CA ASN A 54 3.16 13.77 -2.29
C ASN A 54 1.83 14.49 -2.50
N GLY A 55 1.33 14.56 -3.74
CA GLY A 55 0.12 15.31 -4.08
C GLY A 55 -1.17 14.56 -3.75
N VAL A 56 -2.21 15.33 -3.41
CA VAL A 56 -3.60 14.89 -3.29
C VAL A 56 -4.49 15.96 -3.89
N ALA A 57 -5.26 15.64 -4.92
CA ALA A 57 -6.07 16.57 -5.68
C ALA A 57 -5.24 17.81 -6.12
N ASP A 58 -5.71 19.00 -5.87
CA ASP A 58 -5.05 20.27 -6.17
C ASP A 58 -3.92 20.65 -5.21
N ARG A 59 -3.62 19.82 -4.20
CA ARG A 59 -2.58 20.05 -3.18
C ARG A 59 -1.31 19.27 -3.50
N PRO A 60 -0.30 19.84 -4.16
CA PRO A 60 0.86 19.08 -4.68
C PRO A 60 1.78 18.52 -3.60
N LEU A 61 1.75 19.07 -2.38
CA LEU A 61 2.56 18.64 -1.24
C LEU A 61 1.71 18.31 0.01
N ALA A 62 0.49 17.84 -0.18
CA ALA A 62 -0.42 17.51 0.93
C ALA A 62 0.20 16.55 1.94
N MET A 63 0.96 15.54 1.47
CA MET A 63 1.61 14.53 2.32
C MET A 63 3.00 14.91 2.82
N ALA A 64 3.49 16.12 2.55
CA ALA A 64 4.88 16.51 2.86
C ALA A 64 5.10 16.86 4.33
N ASN A 65 4.07 17.33 5.05
CA ASN A 65 4.19 17.59 6.48
C ASN A 65 4.13 16.29 7.25
N ARG A 66 5.28 15.84 7.78
CA ARG A 66 5.39 14.56 8.48
C ARG A 66 4.49 14.49 9.73
N GLY A 67 4.38 15.57 10.48
CA GLY A 67 3.56 15.63 11.68
C GLY A 67 2.08 15.45 11.35
N ASP A 68 1.56 16.22 10.41
CA ASP A 68 0.19 16.10 9.91
C ASP A 68 -0.11 14.69 9.37
N LEU A 69 0.80 14.16 8.54
CA LEU A 69 0.65 12.82 7.98
C LEU A 69 0.57 11.73 9.07
N LEU A 70 1.42 11.81 10.10
CA LEU A 70 1.41 10.86 11.21
C LEU A 70 0.16 11.02 12.10
N ASP A 71 -0.36 12.22 12.29
CA ASP A 71 -1.63 12.45 13.00
C ASP A 71 -2.81 11.82 12.26
N ARG A 72 -2.89 12.00 10.94
CA ARG A 72 -3.91 11.39 10.09
C ARG A 72 -3.82 9.85 10.10
N LEU A 73 -2.61 9.32 10.02
CA LEU A 73 -2.38 7.86 10.10
C LEU A 73 -2.79 7.30 11.47
N GLN A 74 -2.44 7.94 12.59
CA GLN A 74 -2.87 7.51 13.91
C GLN A 74 -4.39 7.58 14.05
N THR A 75 -5.02 8.64 13.55
CA THR A 75 -6.49 8.74 13.50
C THR A 75 -7.08 7.57 12.72
N ALA A 76 -6.62 7.33 11.49
CA ALA A 76 -7.12 6.25 10.64
C ALA A 76 -6.93 4.87 11.28
N LEU A 77 -5.73 4.58 11.80
CA LEU A 77 -5.39 3.28 12.41
C LEU A 77 -6.15 3.02 13.72
N SER A 78 -6.59 4.06 14.42
CA SER A 78 -7.39 3.92 15.65
C SER A 78 -8.85 3.61 15.37
N ARG A 79 -9.33 3.74 14.13
CA ARG A 79 -10.75 3.50 13.83
C ARG A 79 -11.11 2.02 13.90
N PRO A 80 -12.28 1.67 14.46
CA PRO A 80 -12.81 0.30 14.44
C PRO A 80 -12.89 -0.22 12.99
N GLY A 81 -12.57 -1.49 12.79
CA GLY A 81 -12.61 -2.13 11.47
C GLY A 81 -11.39 -1.85 10.58
N VAL A 82 -10.42 -1.03 11.00
CA VAL A 82 -9.13 -0.90 10.32
C VAL A 82 -8.16 -1.96 10.83
N ASP A 83 -7.75 -2.85 9.94
CA ASP A 83 -6.91 -4.00 10.27
C ASP A 83 -5.42 -3.69 10.18
N GLY A 84 -5.00 -2.76 9.32
CA GLY A 84 -3.57 -2.60 9.11
C GLY A 84 -3.10 -1.40 8.30
N LEU A 85 -1.81 -1.46 8.02
CA LEU A 85 -1.04 -0.44 7.30
C LEU A 85 -0.23 -1.07 6.16
N LEU A 86 -0.16 -0.36 5.03
CA LEU A 86 0.88 -0.49 4.02
C LEU A 86 1.73 0.79 4.07
N GLY A 87 3.03 0.67 4.34
CA GLY A 87 3.91 1.83 4.46
C GLY A 87 5.33 1.60 3.93
N SER A 88 6.05 2.70 3.72
CA SER A 88 7.50 2.70 3.54
C SER A 88 8.22 2.51 4.88
N PRO A 89 9.53 2.16 4.89
CA PRO A 89 10.27 1.91 6.13
C PRO A 89 10.19 3.06 7.13
N ASP A 90 10.34 4.29 6.68
CA ASP A 90 10.30 5.50 7.52
C ASP A 90 8.93 5.72 8.19
N ILE A 91 7.83 5.46 7.47
CA ILE A 91 6.46 5.56 8.00
C ILE A 91 6.18 4.46 9.03
N ILE A 92 6.55 3.21 8.70
CA ILE A 92 6.34 2.07 9.60
C ILE A 92 7.11 2.27 10.91
N GLU A 93 8.38 2.69 10.83
CA GLU A 93 9.22 2.92 12.00
C GLU A 93 8.71 4.06 12.89
N ASP A 94 8.25 5.18 12.30
CA ASP A 94 7.64 6.26 13.08
C ASP A 94 6.39 5.76 13.82
N LEU A 95 5.52 4.99 13.16
CA LEU A 95 4.30 4.44 13.76
C LEU A 95 4.59 3.35 14.80
N LEU A 96 5.67 2.55 14.64
CA LEU A 96 6.14 1.63 15.67
C LEU A 96 6.56 2.39 16.94
N LEU A 97 7.38 3.44 16.80
CA LEU A 97 7.80 4.27 17.91
C LEU A 97 6.65 5.02 18.62
N LEU A 98 5.57 5.29 17.88
CA LEU A 98 4.34 5.89 18.40
C LEU A 98 3.37 4.86 18.99
N GLY A 99 3.66 3.55 18.91
CA GLY A 99 2.76 2.48 19.38
C GLY A 99 1.48 2.32 18.56
N ALA A 100 1.41 2.89 17.34
CA ALA A 100 0.20 2.91 16.53
C ALA A 100 -0.05 1.61 15.74
N LEU A 101 0.87 0.65 15.79
CA LEU A 101 0.78 -0.61 15.04
C LEU A 101 0.46 -1.84 15.92
N GLU A 102 0.03 -1.62 17.16
CA GLU A 102 -0.39 -2.70 18.05
C GLU A 102 -1.61 -3.45 17.48
N GLY A 103 -1.50 -4.76 17.36
CA GLY A 103 -2.58 -5.60 16.83
C GLY A 103 -2.92 -5.34 15.36
N LYS A 104 -2.02 -4.72 14.59
CA LYS A 104 -2.23 -4.38 13.17
C LYS A 104 -1.47 -5.32 12.24
N VAL A 105 -2.10 -5.63 11.09
CA VAL A 105 -1.45 -6.21 9.92
C VAL A 105 -0.57 -5.14 9.26
N VAL A 106 0.69 -5.46 8.95
CA VAL A 106 1.61 -4.49 8.36
C VAL A 106 2.25 -5.05 7.10
N PHE A 107 2.12 -4.31 6.00
CA PHE A 107 2.82 -4.57 4.76
C PHE A 107 3.92 -3.54 4.54
N GLY A 108 5.13 -4.01 4.24
CA GLY A 108 6.26 -3.16 3.86
C GLY A 108 6.31 -2.92 2.36
N SER A 109 6.42 -1.66 1.94
CA SER A 109 6.62 -1.33 0.52
C SER A 109 8.05 -1.67 0.10
N MET A 110 8.22 -2.42 -1.01
CA MET A 110 9.51 -2.98 -1.44
C MET A 110 10.14 -2.17 -2.57
N ASN A 111 9.37 -1.74 -3.58
CA ASN A 111 9.89 -1.12 -4.78
C ASN A 111 9.26 0.26 -5.04
N ARG A 112 9.97 1.31 -4.72
CA ARG A 112 9.58 2.71 -4.97
C ARG A 112 10.61 3.49 -5.79
N GLY A 113 11.56 2.77 -6.47
CA GLY A 113 12.62 3.36 -7.27
C GLY A 113 12.14 4.08 -8.52
N GLY A 114 10.99 3.71 -9.09
CA GLY A 114 10.33 4.41 -10.20
C GLY A 114 9.78 5.76 -9.78
N LEU A 115 10.66 6.77 -9.58
CA LEU A 115 10.28 8.08 -9.08
C LEU A 115 9.34 8.81 -10.04
N GLN A 116 8.29 9.41 -9.51
CA GLN A 116 7.30 10.15 -10.29
C GLN A 116 7.94 11.28 -11.10
N GLY A 117 7.71 11.30 -12.41
CA GLY A 117 8.26 12.29 -13.34
C GLY A 117 9.69 12.02 -13.81
N ALA A 118 10.36 10.98 -13.32
CA ALA A 118 11.70 10.62 -13.77
C ALA A 118 11.69 9.95 -15.14
N ALA A 119 12.81 10.06 -15.88
CA ALA A 119 12.99 9.33 -17.13
C ALA A 119 12.87 7.80 -16.95
N PHE A 120 13.31 7.30 -15.79
CA PHE A 120 13.23 5.90 -15.36
C PHE A 120 11.97 5.59 -14.52
N GLU A 121 10.92 6.39 -14.60
CA GLU A 121 9.71 6.22 -13.75
C GLU A 121 9.07 4.83 -13.87
N LEU A 122 9.21 4.14 -15.00
CA LEU A 122 8.68 2.79 -15.23
C LEU A 122 9.62 1.66 -14.76
N ASP A 123 10.82 1.98 -14.31
CA ASP A 123 11.70 1.05 -13.61
C ASP A 123 11.36 1.06 -12.11
N ASP A 124 10.46 0.16 -11.70
CA ASP A 124 10.03 0.03 -10.31
C ASP A 124 11.10 -0.75 -9.49
N ALA A 125 12.32 -0.20 -9.45
CA ALA A 125 13.44 -0.78 -8.74
C ALA A 125 13.17 -0.94 -7.24
N PHE A 126 13.73 -2.01 -6.66
CA PHE A 126 13.58 -2.34 -5.23
C PHE A 126 14.50 -1.47 -4.40
N THR A 127 13.93 -0.51 -3.69
CA THR A 127 14.63 0.54 -2.92
C THR A 127 14.10 0.69 -1.50
N GLY A 128 13.11 -0.11 -1.11
CA GLY A 128 12.53 -0.17 0.22
C GLY A 128 12.88 -1.46 0.94
N TYR A 129 11.89 -2.11 1.54
CA TYR A 129 12.08 -3.40 2.20
C TYR A 129 12.47 -4.50 1.21
N ASP A 130 13.34 -5.40 1.64
CA ASP A 130 13.48 -6.75 1.09
C ASP A 130 12.74 -7.77 1.98
N ALA A 131 12.68 -9.02 1.55
CA ALA A 131 11.96 -10.07 2.29
C ALA A 131 12.62 -10.38 3.65
N GLN A 132 13.95 -10.17 3.77
CA GLN A 132 14.66 -10.31 5.03
C GLN A 132 14.25 -9.22 6.02
N GLY A 133 14.29 -7.96 5.62
CA GLY A 133 13.87 -6.83 6.46
C GLY A 133 12.41 -6.92 6.91
N ILE A 134 11.50 -7.39 6.02
CA ILE A 134 10.10 -7.66 6.36
C ILE A 134 10.00 -8.73 7.45
N ALA A 135 10.74 -9.84 7.33
CA ALA A 135 10.76 -10.91 8.33
C ALA A 135 11.34 -10.43 9.66
N GLU A 136 12.47 -9.73 9.62
CA GLU A 136 13.15 -9.20 10.81
C GLU A 136 12.29 -8.19 11.56
N MET A 137 11.57 -7.32 10.88
CA MET A 137 10.65 -6.35 11.48
C MET A 137 9.31 -6.98 11.90
N GLY A 138 9.13 -8.27 11.63
CA GLY A 138 7.92 -9.00 11.96
C GLY A 138 6.67 -8.49 11.24
N LEU A 139 6.82 -8.01 10.01
CA LEU A 139 5.70 -7.58 9.17
C LEU A 139 4.99 -8.81 8.58
N ASN A 140 3.75 -8.62 8.13
CA ASN A 140 2.93 -9.70 7.57
C ASN A 140 3.24 -10.00 6.11
N GLY A 141 3.87 -9.06 5.39
CA GLY A 141 4.23 -9.25 4.00
C GLY A 141 4.87 -8.02 3.36
N GLY A 142 5.23 -8.19 2.10
CA GLY A 142 5.77 -7.15 1.24
C GLY A 142 4.79 -6.74 0.15
N LYS A 143 4.85 -5.47 -0.26
CA LYS A 143 4.07 -4.97 -1.38
C LYS A 143 4.97 -4.52 -2.51
N THR A 144 4.65 -4.93 -3.74
CA THR A 144 5.33 -4.50 -4.95
C THR A 144 4.39 -3.71 -5.86
N LEU A 145 4.90 -2.65 -6.48
CA LEU A 145 4.28 -1.99 -7.63
C LEU A 145 4.87 -2.64 -8.89
N THR A 146 4.02 -3.13 -9.79
CA THR A 146 4.46 -3.91 -10.96
C THR A 146 3.84 -3.31 -12.22
N ARG A 147 4.50 -2.27 -12.75
CA ARG A 147 4.04 -1.61 -13.97
C ARG A 147 4.63 -2.30 -15.20
N VAL A 148 3.76 -2.68 -16.13
CA VAL A 148 4.10 -3.33 -17.39
C VAL A 148 3.90 -2.31 -18.53
N ALA A 149 4.98 -1.87 -19.16
CA ALA A 149 4.98 -1.02 -20.33
C ALA A 149 5.82 -1.69 -21.41
N LEU A 150 5.17 -2.07 -22.53
CA LEU A 150 5.79 -2.95 -23.54
C LEU A 150 6.96 -2.31 -24.27
N ASP A 151 7.01 -1.01 -24.31
CA ASP A 151 8.02 -0.19 -24.98
C ASP A 151 9.06 0.42 -24.02
N ASP A 152 9.00 0.10 -22.72
CA ASP A 152 9.93 0.63 -21.72
C ASP A 152 10.85 -0.48 -21.18
N PRO A 153 12.19 -0.33 -21.29
CA PRO A 153 13.15 -1.33 -20.82
C PRO A 153 13.09 -1.59 -19.32
N GLY A 154 12.61 -0.65 -18.49
CA GLY A 154 12.44 -0.82 -17.05
C GLY A 154 11.44 -1.91 -16.68
N THR A 155 10.53 -2.27 -17.60
CA THR A 155 9.56 -3.35 -17.40
C THR A 155 10.24 -4.69 -17.08
N LEU A 156 11.29 -5.06 -17.79
CA LEU A 156 11.99 -6.34 -17.53
C LEU A 156 12.58 -6.39 -16.14
N ASN A 157 13.20 -5.30 -15.69
CA ASN A 157 13.76 -5.17 -14.36
C ASN A 157 12.67 -5.26 -13.27
N THR A 158 11.55 -4.57 -13.48
CA THR A 158 10.36 -4.63 -12.60
C THR A 158 9.81 -6.05 -12.49
N LEU A 159 9.64 -6.77 -13.60
CA LEU A 159 9.11 -8.14 -13.60
C LEU A 159 10.05 -9.12 -12.90
N THR A 160 11.35 -9.06 -13.20
CA THR A 160 12.35 -9.95 -12.58
C THR A 160 12.49 -9.69 -11.09
N GLY A 161 12.55 -8.42 -10.67
CA GLY A 161 12.59 -8.05 -9.25
C GLY A 161 11.32 -8.47 -8.50
N THR A 162 10.14 -8.29 -9.10
CA THR A 162 8.87 -8.76 -8.50
C THR A 162 8.84 -10.28 -8.35
N ALA A 163 9.27 -11.03 -9.38
CA ALA A 163 9.34 -12.49 -9.30
C ALA A 163 10.29 -12.97 -8.20
N GLN A 164 11.44 -12.31 -8.04
CA GLN A 164 12.37 -12.59 -6.95
C GLN A 164 11.73 -12.31 -5.59
N ALA A 165 11.11 -11.16 -5.39
CA ALA A 165 10.45 -10.79 -4.14
C ALA A 165 9.32 -11.76 -3.78
N VAL A 166 8.50 -12.20 -4.74
CA VAL A 166 7.46 -13.22 -4.52
C VAL A 166 8.07 -14.52 -4.01
N ASN A 167 9.18 -14.98 -4.61
CA ASN A 167 9.88 -16.19 -4.15
C ASN A 167 10.42 -16.06 -2.73
N GLU A 168 11.13 -14.97 -2.44
CA GLU A 168 11.78 -14.75 -1.15
C GLU A 168 10.77 -14.57 0.00
N LEU A 169 9.63 -13.92 -0.27
CA LEU A 169 8.53 -13.79 0.68
C LEU A 169 7.89 -15.15 0.93
N ALA A 170 7.60 -15.92 -0.13
CA ALA A 170 6.99 -17.24 -0.01
C ALA A 170 7.87 -18.23 0.78
N GLU A 171 9.20 -18.19 0.60
CA GLU A 171 10.17 -19.00 1.37
C GLU A 171 10.11 -18.73 2.88
N ARG A 172 9.65 -17.53 3.27
CA ARG A 172 9.50 -17.10 4.66
C ARG A 172 8.06 -17.20 5.18
N GLY A 173 7.12 -17.71 4.36
CA GLY A 173 5.70 -17.76 4.71
C GLY A 173 5.04 -16.38 4.81
N LEU A 174 5.61 -15.37 4.14
CA LEU A 174 5.14 -13.99 4.15
C LEU A 174 4.29 -13.68 2.90
N ALA A 175 3.31 -12.81 3.04
CA ALA A 175 2.46 -12.43 1.92
C ALA A 175 3.18 -11.51 0.93
N ALA A 176 2.98 -11.75 -0.37
CA ALA A 176 3.38 -10.87 -1.45
C ALA A 176 2.13 -10.15 -2.00
N MET A 177 1.98 -8.87 -1.72
CA MET A 177 0.91 -8.03 -2.29
C MET A 177 1.42 -7.39 -3.57
N VAL A 178 1.01 -7.92 -4.72
CA VAL A 178 1.42 -7.43 -6.04
C VAL A 178 0.38 -6.44 -6.57
N GLU A 179 0.81 -5.21 -6.86
CA GLU A 179 -0.02 -4.13 -7.42
C GLU A 179 0.31 -3.93 -8.90
N PRO A 180 -0.39 -4.64 -9.81
CA PRO A 180 -0.07 -4.61 -11.22
C PRO A 180 -0.78 -3.47 -11.95
N PHE A 181 -0.08 -2.86 -12.92
CA PHE A 181 -0.67 -1.93 -13.87
C PHE A 181 -0.13 -2.18 -15.28
N TRP A 182 -1.01 -2.03 -16.28
CA TRP A 182 -0.60 -1.85 -17.66
C TRP A 182 -0.36 -0.36 -17.88
N SER A 183 0.84 0.02 -18.27
CA SER A 183 1.27 1.41 -18.28
C SER A 183 1.90 1.81 -19.61
N SER A 184 1.88 3.09 -19.91
CA SER A 184 2.55 3.66 -21.09
C SER A 184 2.99 5.09 -20.79
N ARG A 185 3.86 5.65 -21.67
CA ARG A 185 4.18 7.07 -21.66
C ARG A 185 3.29 7.79 -22.68
N VAL A 186 2.52 8.77 -22.20
CA VAL A 186 1.70 9.64 -23.02
C VAL A 186 2.16 11.07 -22.76
N ASP A 187 2.60 11.79 -23.76
CA ASP A 187 3.14 13.16 -23.67
C ASP A 187 4.23 13.29 -22.58
N GLY A 188 5.12 12.30 -22.51
CA GLY A 188 6.22 12.26 -21.55
C GLY A 188 5.84 11.89 -20.12
N LYS A 189 4.54 11.69 -19.83
CA LYS A 189 4.02 11.30 -18.50
C LYS A 189 3.62 9.83 -18.51
N VAL A 190 3.92 9.15 -17.41
CA VAL A 190 3.45 7.78 -17.20
C VAL A 190 1.95 7.78 -16.91
N ARG A 191 1.21 6.93 -17.60
CA ARG A 191 -0.21 6.70 -17.42
C ARG A 191 -0.48 5.21 -17.23
N ASN A 192 -1.30 4.89 -16.25
CA ASN A 192 -1.85 3.55 -16.09
C ASN A 192 -3.13 3.44 -16.91
N ASP A 193 -3.22 2.41 -17.74
CA ASP A 193 -4.45 2.10 -18.46
C ASP A 193 -5.41 1.37 -17.49
N LEU A 194 -6.53 2.02 -17.19
CA LEU A 194 -7.57 1.51 -16.30
C LEU A 194 -8.75 0.89 -17.07
N SER A 195 -8.58 0.55 -18.36
CA SER A 195 -9.57 -0.25 -19.05
C SER A 195 -9.62 -1.68 -18.47
N PRO A 196 -10.78 -2.34 -18.45
CA PRO A 196 -10.90 -3.73 -17.99
C PRO A 196 -9.90 -4.67 -18.68
N ASP A 197 -9.69 -4.52 -19.98
CA ASP A 197 -8.74 -5.35 -20.75
C ASP A 197 -7.29 -5.17 -20.29
N ALA A 198 -6.87 -3.95 -19.98
CA ALA A 198 -5.54 -3.67 -19.48
C ALA A 198 -5.33 -4.25 -18.07
N VAL A 199 -6.32 -4.14 -17.20
CA VAL A 199 -6.28 -4.72 -15.86
C VAL A 199 -6.22 -6.24 -15.96
N ILE A 200 -7.02 -6.89 -16.81
CA ILE A 200 -6.97 -8.34 -17.06
C ILE A 200 -5.58 -8.78 -17.54
N LYS A 201 -4.99 -8.06 -18.49
CA LYS A 201 -3.63 -8.36 -18.97
C LYS A 201 -2.60 -8.24 -17.84
N SER A 202 -2.67 -7.19 -17.03
CA SER A 202 -1.77 -6.99 -15.89
C SER A 202 -1.92 -8.09 -14.82
N ILE A 203 -3.14 -8.56 -14.57
CA ILE A 203 -3.43 -9.72 -13.70
C ILE A 203 -2.74 -10.97 -14.25
N GLY A 204 -2.93 -11.28 -15.54
CA GLY A 204 -2.36 -12.48 -16.16
C GLY A 204 -0.83 -12.54 -16.04
N VAL A 205 -0.16 -11.42 -16.35
CA VAL A 205 1.30 -11.33 -16.21
C VAL A 205 1.73 -11.49 -14.74
N SER A 206 1.11 -10.73 -13.84
CA SER A 206 1.55 -10.66 -12.45
C SER A 206 1.23 -11.93 -11.63
N SER A 207 0.14 -12.64 -11.97
CA SER A 207 -0.20 -13.91 -11.34
C SER A 207 0.80 -15.03 -11.67
N ALA A 208 1.57 -14.88 -12.74
CA ALA A 208 2.57 -15.86 -13.19
C ALA A 208 3.99 -15.58 -12.64
N LEU A 209 4.17 -14.51 -11.86
CA LEU A 209 5.50 -14.16 -11.32
C LEU A 209 5.84 -15.04 -10.12
N GLY A 210 7.10 -15.51 -10.09
CA GLY A 210 7.62 -16.38 -9.05
C GLY A 210 7.34 -17.86 -9.28
N ARG A 211 7.81 -18.70 -8.35
CA ARG A 211 7.71 -20.18 -8.39
C ARG A 211 6.42 -20.72 -7.78
N THR A 212 5.71 -19.88 -7.02
CA THR A 212 4.49 -20.23 -6.32
C THR A 212 3.62 -19.00 -6.10
N THR A 213 2.31 -19.20 -6.08
CA THR A 213 1.32 -18.19 -5.74
C THR A 213 0.71 -18.40 -4.35
N ALA A 214 1.24 -19.35 -3.57
CA ALA A 214 0.67 -19.76 -2.27
C ALA A 214 0.51 -18.57 -1.27
N HIS A 215 1.34 -17.55 -1.40
CA HIS A 215 1.32 -16.34 -0.55
C HIS A 215 1.05 -15.05 -1.35
N THR A 216 0.63 -15.17 -2.63
CA THR A 216 0.42 -14.01 -3.50
C THR A 216 -1.01 -13.46 -3.37
N TRP A 217 -1.09 -12.16 -3.14
CA TRP A 217 -2.30 -11.36 -3.15
C TRP A 217 -2.20 -10.32 -4.24
N LEU A 218 -3.32 -9.95 -4.85
CA LEU A 218 -3.36 -8.85 -5.80
C LEU A 218 -3.91 -7.58 -5.12
N LYS A 219 -3.40 -6.42 -5.56
CA LYS A 219 -3.95 -5.11 -5.21
C LYS A 219 -4.38 -4.42 -6.51
N LEU A 220 -5.69 -4.36 -6.76
CA LEU A 220 -6.26 -3.96 -8.06
C LEU A 220 -7.07 -2.68 -7.99
N PRO A 221 -7.07 -1.86 -9.07
CA PRO A 221 -8.01 -0.75 -9.20
C PRO A 221 -9.44 -1.26 -9.37
N VAL A 222 -10.42 -0.47 -8.93
CA VAL A 222 -11.81 -0.65 -9.33
C VAL A 222 -12.01 0.03 -10.68
N VAL A 223 -12.47 -0.74 -11.64
CA VAL A 223 -12.71 -0.31 -13.03
C VAL A 223 -14.11 -0.79 -13.47
N PRO A 224 -14.64 -0.37 -14.63
CA PRO A 224 -15.85 -0.97 -15.18
C PRO A 224 -15.72 -2.50 -15.32
N ASP A 225 -16.82 -3.22 -15.34
CA ASP A 225 -16.87 -4.69 -15.53
C ASP A 225 -16.01 -5.50 -14.54
N MET A 226 -16.05 -5.15 -13.27
CA MET A 226 -15.25 -5.85 -12.23
C MET A 226 -15.54 -7.34 -12.16
N ASP A 227 -16.74 -7.82 -12.49
CA ASP A 227 -17.05 -9.25 -12.60
C ASP A 227 -16.13 -9.95 -13.61
N ARG A 228 -15.97 -9.35 -14.79
CA ARG A 228 -15.09 -9.86 -15.85
C ARG A 228 -13.61 -9.76 -15.44
N VAL A 229 -13.22 -8.68 -14.78
CA VAL A 229 -11.86 -8.48 -14.28
C VAL A 229 -11.53 -9.55 -13.23
N MET A 230 -12.40 -9.76 -12.26
CA MET A 230 -12.17 -10.74 -11.19
C MET A 230 -12.27 -12.19 -11.67
N ALA A 231 -12.94 -12.48 -12.78
CA ALA A 231 -12.93 -13.77 -13.42
C ALA A 231 -11.55 -14.15 -14.02
N ALA A 232 -10.63 -13.19 -14.15
CA ALA A 232 -9.28 -13.43 -14.65
C ALA A 232 -8.30 -13.97 -13.59
N THR A 233 -8.73 -14.13 -12.33
CA THR A 233 -7.85 -14.60 -11.25
C THR A 233 -8.60 -15.43 -10.20
N THR A 234 -7.88 -16.33 -9.56
CA THR A 234 -8.31 -17.05 -8.34
C THR A 234 -7.55 -16.56 -7.10
N LEU A 235 -6.67 -15.59 -7.25
CA LEU A 235 -5.87 -15.04 -6.14
C LEU A 235 -6.72 -14.09 -5.27
N PRO A 236 -6.52 -14.11 -3.95
CA PRO A 236 -7.17 -13.16 -3.07
C PRO A 236 -6.76 -11.73 -3.46
N THR A 237 -7.75 -10.85 -3.55
CA THR A 237 -7.57 -9.51 -4.09
C THR A 237 -8.03 -8.45 -3.09
N LEU A 238 -7.23 -7.39 -2.93
CA LEU A 238 -7.56 -6.17 -2.24
C LEU A 238 -7.75 -5.06 -3.27
N LEU A 239 -8.75 -4.22 -3.08
CA LEU A 239 -9.01 -3.10 -3.99
C LEU A 239 -8.24 -1.86 -3.53
N LEU A 240 -7.65 -1.14 -4.47
CA LEU A 240 -6.98 0.13 -4.19
C LEU A 240 -7.95 1.32 -4.27
N GLY A 241 -7.55 2.44 -3.66
CA GLY A 241 -8.37 3.63 -3.51
C GLY A 241 -8.59 4.47 -4.76
N GLY A 242 -7.80 4.25 -5.79
CA GLY A 242 -7.83 5.10 -7.00
C GLY A 242 -7.20 6.48 -6.80
N ASP A 243 -7.47 7.36 -7.75
CA ASP A 243 -7.05 8.76 -7.71
C ASP A 243 -8.06 9.58 -6.88
N PRO A 244 -7.62 10.40 -5.94
CA PRO A 244 -8.50 11.25 -5.14
C PRO A 244 -9.19 12.38 -5.93
N ASP A 245 -8.83 12.58 -7.21
CA ASP A 245 -9.45 13.59 -8.09
C ASP A 245 -10.85 13.20 -8.59
N GLY A 246 -11.30 11.96 -8.32
CA GLY A 246 -12.62 11.47 -8.71
C GLY A 246 -13.75 11.90 -7.77
N ASN A 247 -15.00 11.63 -8.21
CA ASN A 247 -16.19 11.81 -7.37
C ASN A 247 -16.15 10.77 -6.22
N PRO A 248 -16.12 11.20 -4.93
CA PRO A 248 -16.09 10.28 -3.80
C PRO A 248 -17.27 9.31 -3.73
N GLU A 249 -18.49 9.76 -4.11
CA GLU A 249 -19.70 8.92 -4.09
C GLU A 249 -19.59 7.79 -5.11
N GLU A 250 -19.10 8.08 -6.32
CA GLU A 250 -18.88 7.07 -7.36
C GLU A 250 -17.78 6.08 -6.95
N THR A 251 -16.72 6.57 -6.34
CA THR A 251 -15.62 5.74 -5.80
C THR A 251 -16.14 4.77 -4.75
N PHE A 252 -16.92 5.26 -3.77
CA PHE A 252 -17.50 4.43 -2.72
C PHE A 252 -18.54 3.44 -3.26
N ALA A 253 -19.36 3.86 -4.23
CA ALA A 253 -20.31 2.96 -4.90
C ALA A 253 -19.57 1.83 -5.64
N GLY A 254 -18.50 2.15 -6.34
CA GLY A 254 -17.63 1.17 -7.01
C GLY A 254 -17.00 0.17 -6.03
N TRP A 255 -16.44 0.64 -4.90
CA TRP A 255 -15.91 -0.26 -3.87
C TRP A 255 -17.00 -1.18 -3.31
N ARG A 256 -18.18 -0.64 -2.96
CA ARG A 256 -19.29 -1.43 -2.40
C ARG A 256 -19.71 -2.53 -3.35
N ALA A 257 -19.82 -2.25 -4.65
CA ALA A 257 -20.18 -3.25 -5.65
C ALA A 257 -19.08 -4.32 -5.79
N ALA A 258 -17.83 -3.92 -5.94
CA ALA A 258 -16.71 -4.84 -6.15
C ALA A 258 -16.39 -5.70 -4.91
N LEU A 259 -16.65 -5.21 -3.69
CA LEU A 259 -16.48 -5.97 -2.45
C LEU A 259 -17.43 -7.16 -2.33
N GLN A 260 -18.50 -7.25 -3.12
CA GLN A 260 -19.39 -8.41 -3.17
C GLN A 260 -18.80 -9.58 -3.97
N LEU A 261 -17.74 -9.37 -4.75
CA LEU A 261 -17.15 -10.39 -5.59
C LEU A 261 -16.35 -11.40 -4.75
N PRO A 262 -16.45 -12.72 -5.00
CA PRO A 262 -15.92 -13.77 -4.12
C PRO A 262 -14.39 -13.71 -3.88
N ALA A 263 -13.60 -13.29 -4.86
CA ALA A 263 -12.15 -13.19 -4.75
C ALA A 263 -11.69 -11.89 -4.06
N VAL A 264 -12.57 -10.90 -3.89
CA VAL A 264 -12.26 -9.63 -3.25
C VAL A 264 -12.30 -9.80 -1.73
N ARG A 265 -11.20 -9.44 -1.07
CA ARG A 265 -10.98 -9.62 0.36
C ARG A 265 -10.88 -8.32 1.15
N GLY A 266 -11.13 -7.18 0.52
CA GLY A 266 -11.12 -5.89 1.23
C GLY A 266 -10.48 -4.76 0.46
N LEU A 267 -10.03 -3.74 1.20
CA LEU A 267 -9.52 -2.48 0.67
C LEU A 267 -8.08 -2.20 1.15
N VAL A 268 -7.28 -1.58 0.28
CA VAL A 268 -6.01 -0.95 0.62
C VAL A 268 -6.03 0.47 0.08
N VAL A 269 -6.39 1.44 0.92
CA VAL A 269 -6.68 2.81 0.50
C VAL A 269 -5.83 3.80 1.28
N GLY A 270 -5.34 4.82 0.60
CA GLY A 270 -4.46 5.84 1.18
C GLY A 270 -5.04 7.25 1.07
N ARG A 271 -4.64 7.98 0.04
CA ARG A 271 -4.88 9.42 -0.11
C ARG A 271 -6.35 9.83 0.03
N THR A 272 -7.24 9.08 -0.58
CA THR A 272 -8.70 9.33 -0.53
C THR A 272 -9.25 9.35 0.91
N LEU A 273 -8.70 8.53 1.81
CA LEU A 273 -9.16 8.46 3.20
C LEU A 273 -8.34 9.32 4.16
N LEU A 274 -7.05 9.53 3.86
CA LEU A 274 -6.17 10.36 4.70
C LEU A 274 -6.35 11.86 4.44
N TYR A 275 -6.83 12.24 3.26
CA TYR A 275 -7.03 13.62 2.84
C TYR A 275 -8.39 13.77 2.13
N PRO A 276 -9.52 13.47 2.80
CA PRO A 276 -10.84 13.67 2.24
C PRO A 276 -11.11 15.16 2.00
N ALA A 277 -12.10 15.49 1.17
CA ALA A 277 -12.39 16.86 0.77
C ALA A 277 -12.85 17.74 1.95
N ASP A 278 -13.54 17.15 2.93
CA ASP A 278 -14.02 17.79 4.17
C ASP A 278 -13.00 17.74 5.31
N ASP A 279 -11.83 17.15 5.07
CA ASP A 279 -10.74 16.96 6.04
C ASP A 279 -11.10 16.07 7.26
N ASP A 280 -12.24 15.35 7.23
CA ASP A 280 -12.65 14.42 8.29
C ASP A 280 -12.15 12.99 8.00
N VAL A 281 -10.89 12.73 8.39
CA VAL A 281 -10.24 11.42 8.25
C VAL A 281 -11.04 10.32 8.96
N ALA A 282 -11.59 10.60 10.14
CA ALA A 282 -12.31 9.60 10.92
C ALA A 282 -13.58 9.16 10.20
N ALA A 283 -14.40 10.09 9.72
CA ALA A 283 -15.64 9.78 9.01
C ALA A 283 -15.38 9.05 7.67
N ALA A 284 -14.36 9.49 6.92
CA ALA A 284 -13.98 8.83 5.66
C ALA A 284 -13.54 7.37 5.89
N VAL A 285 -12.71 7.13 6.92
CA VAL A 285 -12.23 5.78 7.27
C VAL A 285 -13.36 4.91 7.79
N ASP A 286 -14.24 5.43 8.66
CA ASP A 286 -15.39 4.68 9.19
C ASP A 286 -16.33 4.25 8.07
N THR A 287 -16.59 5.13 7.10
CA THR A 287 -17.39 4.82 5.93
C THR A 287 -16.78 3.68 5.11
N ALA A 288 -15.48 3.72 4.84
CA ALA A 288 -14.80 2.67 4.10
C ALA A 288 -14.74 1.34 4.88
N ALA A 289 -14.46 1.39 6.18
CA ALA A 289 -14.42 0.21 7.04
C ALA A 289 -15.77 -0.49 7.13
N ALA A 290 -16.88 0.25 7.20
CA ALA A 290 -18.25 -0.29 7.19
C ALA A 290 -18.62 -0.97 5.87
N MET A 291 -17.95 -0.68 4.75
CA MET A 291 -18.17 -1.37 3.47
C MET A 291 -17.46 -2.73 3.42
N VAL A 292 -16.36 -2.86 4.15
CA VAL A 292 -15.55 -4.09 4.18
C VAL A 292 -16.20 -5.14 5.07
N ARG A 293 -16.90 -4.72 6.12
CA ARG A 293 -17.61 -5.58 7.12
C ARG A 293 -19.10 -5.80 6.76
#